data_0285fc67e270eb10349ae6759048eec1
#
_entry.id   0285fc67e270eb10349ae6759048eec1
#
_cell.length_a   1.000
_cell.length_b   1.000
_cell.length_c   1.000
_cell.angle_alpha   90.00
_cell.angle_beta   90.00
_cell.angle_gamma   90.00
#
_symmetry.space_group_name_H-M   'P 1'
#
loop_
_entity.id
_entity.type
_entity.pdbx_description
1 polymer ?
#
loop_
_entity_poly.entity_id
_entity_poly.type
_entity_poly.pdbx_seq_one_letter_code
_entity_poly.pdbx_strand_id
1 'polypeptide(L)'
;MKSSFGRSFFAIATILLLSLVLLGTSFQMLINDYMTENTISGLKQDGQILSELAAAYSIDGSLGSREFMLNLDIATQISSFDAVICDIEGDIVICSCYPNLCDHMGWRIDQNYLARVLKNGGDVATGIIKGL
;
A
#
# COMPACT_ATOMS: atom_id res chain seq x y z
N MET A 1 34.16 39.81 34.61
CA MET A 1 33.19 38.78 35.04
C MET A 1 32.31 38.42 33.87
N LYS A 2 32.85 37.76 32.87
CA LYS A 2 32.09 37.24 31.73
C LYS A 2 31.83 35.76 32.00
N SER A 3 30.86 35.57 32.59
CA SER A 3 29.60 34.89 32.39
C SER A 3 29.77 33.37 32.52
N SER A 4 30.02 32.92 33.75
CA SER A 4 29.72 31.55 34.18
C SER A 4 28.25 31.20 33.86
N PHE A 5 27.37 32.17 34.00
CA PHE A 5 25.96 32.09 33.68
C PHE A 5 25.69 31.77 32.19
N GLY A 6 26.40 32.43 31.26
CA GLY A 6 26.25 32.18 29.85
C GLY A 6 26.70 30.77 29.42
N ARG A 7 27.77 30.26 30.05
CA ARG A 7 28.24 28.87 29.78
C ARG A 7 27.26 27.84 30.29
N SER A 8 26.70 28.03 31.48
CA SER A 8 25.71 27.12 32.05
C SER A 8 24.40 27.17 31.24
N PHE A 9 23.97 28.36 30.84
CA PHE A 9 22.78 28.51 30.00
C PHE A 9 22.93 27.84 28.65
N PHE A 10 24.11 28.01 27.99
CA PHE A 10 24.38 27.36 26.73
C PHE A 10 24.44 25.84 26.83
N ALA A 11 25.02 25.30 27.90
CA ALA A 11 25.07 23.85 28.15
C ALA A 11 23.68 23.28 28.36
N ILE A 12 22.83 23.92 29.16
CA ILE A 12 21.46 23.45 29.40
C ILE A 12 20.63 23.54 28.12
N ALA A 13 20.74 24.62 27.35
CA ALA A 13 20.04 24.79 26.09
C ALA A 13 20.44 23.72 25.06
N THR A 14 21.74 23.40 25.00
CA THR A 14 22.24 22.35 24.09
C THR A 14 21.71 20.95 24.46
N ILE A 15 21.70 20.63 25.76
CA ILE A 15 21.17 19.34 26.25
C ILE A 15 19.67 19.24 25.97
N LEU A 16 18.91 20.29 26.19
CA LEU A 16 17.47 20.33 25.89
C LEU A 16 17.21 20.15 24.39
N LEU A 17 17.97 20.81 23.53
CA LEU A 17 17.83 20.72 22.09
C LEU A 17 18.18 19.33 21.58
N LEU A 18 19.23 18.70 22.12
CA LEU A 18 19.66 17.37 21.81
C LEU A 18 18.62 16.31 22.24
N SER A 19 18.03 16.49 23.43
CA SER A 19 16.98 15.59 23.91
C SER A 19 15.71 15.69 23.05
N LEU A 20 15.36 16.90 22.61
CA LEU A 20 14.19 17.14 21.76
C LEU A 20 14.36 16.51 20.36
N VAL A 21 15.55 16.60 19.79
CA VAL A 21 15.88 15.95 18.52
C VAL A 21 15.84 14.42 18.65
N LEU A 22 16.40 13.85 19.70
CA LEU A 22 16.35 12.42 19.96
C LEU A 22 14.92 11.91 20.16
N LEU A 23 14.10 12.62 20.90
CA LEU A 23 12.69 12.30 21.08
C LEU A 23 11.92 12.37 19.75
N GLY A 24 12.14 13.42 18.97
CA GLY A 24 11.49 13.60 17.67
C GLY A 24 11.84 12.49 16.68
N THR A 25 13.11 12.13 16.58
CA THR A 25 13.55 11.04 15.66
C THR A 25 13.02 9.69 16.10
N SER A 26 13.02 9.38 17.40
CA SER A 26 12.48 8.13 17.93
C SER A 26 10.97 8.02 17.69
N PHE A 27 10.25 9.13 17.86
CA PHE A 27 8.81 9.17 17.63
C PHE A 27 8.45 9.00 16.14
N GLN A 28 9.24 9.61 15.26
CA GLN A 28 9.05 9.51 13.82
C GLN A 28 9.32 8.08 13.30
N MET A 29 10.32 7.41 13.86
CA MET A 29 10.62 6.02 13.53
C MET A 29 9.49 5.08 13.98
N LEU A 30 8.98 5.27 15.18
CA LEU A 30 7.88 4.48 15.73
C LEU A 30 6.58 4.66 14.91
N ILE A 31 6.26 5.90 14.52
CA ILE A 31 5.07 6.17 13.70
C ILE A 31 5.21 5.53 12.31
N ASN A 32 6.37 5.66 11.67
CA ASN A 32 6.59 5.06 10.37
C ASN A 32 6.42 3.53 10.39
N ASP A 33 7.01 2.87 11.35
CA ASP A 33 6.91 1.41 11.48
C ASP A 33 5.46 0.99 11.73
N TYR A 34 4.78 1.68 12.65
CA TYR A 34 3.39 1.37 12.99
C TYR A 34 2.42 1.63 11.83
N MET A 35 2.56 2.75 11.12
CA MET A 35 1.71 3.07 9.97
C MET A 35 1.95 2.11 8.81
N THR A 36 3.20 1.74 8.54
CA THR A 36 3.54 0.81 7.46
C THR A 36 2.97 -0.58 7.73
N GLU A 37 3.12 -1.09 8.94
CA GLU A 37 2.62 -2.42 9.33
C GLU A 37 1.09 -2.49 9.29
N ASN A 38 0.40 -1.47 9.80
CA ASN A 38 -1.06 -1.38 9.72
C ASN A 38 -1.57 -1.26 8.29
N THR A 39 -0.92 -0.47 7.46
CA THR A 39 -1.30 -0.31 6.05
C THR A 39 -1.14 -1.61 5.28
N ILE A 40 -0.02 -2.30 5.45
CA ILE A 40 0.23 -3.61 4.81
C ILE A 40 -0.79 -4.64 5.27
N SER A 41 -1.08 -4.71 6.56
CA SER A 41 -2.06 -5.65 7.10
C SER A 41 -3.48 -5.37 6.57
N GLY A 42 -3.88 -4.10 6.52
CA GLY A 42 -5.15 -3.67 5.95
C GLY A 42 -5.27 -4.02 4.46
N LEU A 43 -4.28 -3.67 3.66
CA LEU A 43 -4.24 -3.98 2.22
C LEU A 43 -4.28 -5.49 1.95
N LYS A 44 -3.60 -6.29 2.78
CA LYS A 44 -3.62 -7.74 2.65
C LYS A 44 -5.01 -8.32 2.91
N GLN A 45 -5.70 -7.84 3.92
CA GLN A 45 -7.06 -8.26 4.25
C GLN A 45 -8.03 -7.85 3.15
N ASP A 46 -7.98 -6.61 2.70
CA ASP A 46 -8.84 -6.08 1.64
C ASP A 46 -8.57 -6.80 0.30
N GLY A 47 -7.31 -7.06 -0.01
CA GLY A 47 -6.92 -7.84 -1.19
C GLY A 47 -7.46 -9.27 -1.16
N GLN A 48 -7.48 -9.90 0.01
CA GLN A 48 -8.03 -11.24 0.17
C GLN A 48 -9.56 -11.24 -0.08
N ILE A 49 -10.29 -10.30 0.48
CA ILE A 49 -11.73 -10.15 0.26
C ILE A 49 -12.04 -9.92 -1.22
N LEU A 50 -11.27 -9.05 -1.89
CA LEU A 50 -11.44 -8.80 -3.32
C LEU A 50 -11.11 -10.04 -4.16
N SER A 51 -10.09 -10.80 -3.78
CA SER A 51 -9.72 -12.04 -4.45
C SER A 51 -10.84 -13.09 -4.36
N GLU A 52 -11.45 -13.25 -3.19
CA GLU A 52 -12.58 -14.15 -2.98
C GLU A 52 -13.82 -13.71 -3.78
N LEU A 53 -14.09 -12.40 -3.80
CA LEU A 53 -15.16 -11.83 -4.61
C LEU A 53 -14.94 -12.08 -6.10
N ALA A 54 -13.74 -11.78 -6.60
CA ALA A 54 -13.38 -12.01 -8.00
C ALA A 54 -13.48 -13.49 -8.38
N ALA A 55 -13.06 -14.40 -7.52
CA ALA A 55 -13.17 -15.84 -7.73
C ALA A 55 -14.64 -16.27 -7.84
N ALA A 56 -15.53 -15.78 -6.99
CA ALA A 56 -16.95 -16.07 -7.05
C ALA A 56 -17.58 -15.64 -8.38
N TYR A 57 -17.32 -14.42 -8.83
CA TYR A 57 -17.81 -13.92 -10.11
C TYR A 57 -17.15 -14.59 -11.33
N SER A 58 -15.91 -15.08 -11.17
CA SER A 58 -15.23 -15.83 -12.22
C SER A 58 -15.90 -17.17 -12.52
N ILE A 59 -16.36 -17.88 -11.48
CA ILE A 59 -17.05 -19.18 -11.62
C ILE A 59 -18.33 -19.03 -12.44
N ASP A 60 -19.07 -17.95 -12.23
CA ASP A 60 -20.32 -17.67 -12.94
C ASP A 60 -20.11 -17.01 -14.32
N GLY A 61 -18.86 -16.72 -14.70
CA GLY A 61 -18.52 -16.03 -15.94
C GLY A 61 -18.97 -14.56 -15.98
N SER A 62 -19.25 -13.96 -14.80
CA SER A 62 -19.81 -12.62 -14.66
C SER A 62 -18.81 -11.56 -14.20
N LEU A 63 -17.50 -11.83 -14.31
CA LEU A 63 -16.42 -10.87 -13.98
C LEU A 63 -16.55 -9.52 -14.71
N GLY A 64 -17.09 -9.51 -15.93
CA GLY A 64 -17.35 -8.29 -16.69
C GLY A 64 -18.72 -7.67 -16.41
N SER A 65 -19.49 -8.17 -15.44
CA SER A 65 -20.81 -7.66 -15.14
C SER A 65 -20.75 -6.27 -14.52
N ARG A 66 -21.76 -5.45 -14.78
CA ARG A 66 -21.89 -4.13 -14.18
C ARG A 66 -21.93 -4.19 -12.65
N GLU A 67 -22.50 -5.23 -12.11
CA GLU A 67 -22.60 -5.45 -10.65
C GLU A 67 -21.23 -5.68 -10.02
N PHE A 68 -20.38 -6.51 -10.63
CA PHE A 68 -19.02 -6.72 -10.17
C PHE A 68 -18.20 -5.43 -10.23
N MET A 69 -18.29 -4.69 -11.33
CA MET A 69 -17.58 -3.42 -11.52
C MET A 69 -17.99 -2.37 -10.48
N LEU A 70 -19.27 -2.29 -10.14
CA LEU A 70 -19.75 -1.39 -9.09
C LEU A 70 -19.24 -1.80 -7.71
N ASN A 71 -19.24 -3.09 -7.39
CA ASN A 71 -18.70 -3.58 -6.11
C ASN A 71 -17.20 -3.33 -6.00
N LEU A 72 -16.45 -3.51 -7.08
CA LEU A 72 -15.01 -3.22 -7.13
C LEU A 72 -14.75 -1.72 -6.92
N ASP A 73 -15.49 -0.86 -7.60
CA ASP A 73 -15.36 0.59 -7.49
C ASP A 73 -15.66 1.07 -6.06
N ILE A 74 -16.74 0.58 -5.45
CA ILE A 74 -17.10 0.91 -4.07
C ILE A 74 -16.00 0.44 -3.11
N ALA A 75 -15.52 -0.79 -3.25
CA ALA A 75 -14.48 -1.35 -2.37
C ALA A 75 -13.18 -0.54 -2.44
N THR A 76 -12.74 -0.19 -3.65
CA THR A 76 -11.50 0.59 -3.84
C THR A 76 -11.63 2.03 -3.36
N GLN A 77 -12.80 2.66 -3.52
CA GLN A 77 -13.06 4.00 -2.98
C GLN A 77 -13.05 4.04 -1.46
N ILE A 78 -13.64 3.05 -0.80
CA ILE A 78 -13.66 2.97 0.67
C ILE A 78 -12.26 2.72 1.22
N SER A 79 -11.50 1.85 0.60
CA SER A 79 -10.16 1.44 1.08
C SER A 79 -9.03 2.35 0.58
N SER A 80 -9.32 3.30 -0.31
CA SER A 80 -8.36 4.26 -0.87
C SER A 80 -7.15 3.60 -1.54
N PHE A 81 -7.37 2.49 -2.26
CA PHE A 81 -6.37 1.84 -3.10
C PHE A 81 -6.93 1.51 -4.48
N ASP A 82 -6.03 1.31 -5.45
CA ASP A 82 -6.40 0.83 -6.77
C ASP A 82 -6.27 -0.70 -6.83
N ALA A 83 -7.24 -1.34 -7.49
CA ALA A 83 -7.23 -2.78 -7.69
C ALA A 83 -7.18 -3.13 -9.17
N VAL A 84 -6.37 -4.11 -9.50
CA VAL A 84 -6.29 -4.69 -10.84
C VAL A 84 -6.50 -6.19 -10.76
N ILE A 85 -7.21 -6.76 -11.73
CA ILE A 85 -7.37 -8.19 -11.88
C ILE A 85 -6.65 -8.59 -13.15
N CYS A 86 -5.76 -9.55 -13.02
CA CYS A 86 -5.02 -10.13 -14.13
C CYS A 86 -5.41 -11.60 -14.32
N ASP A 87 -5.17 -12.11 -15.51
CA ASP A 87 -5.26 -13.52 -15.80
C ASP A 87 -4.01 -14.29 -15.32
N ILE A 88 -4.00 -15.60 -15.56
CA ILE A 88 -2.88 -16.48 -15.17
C ILE A 88 -1.58 -16.18 -15.94
N GLU A 89 -1.67 -15.46 -17.04
CA GLU A 89 -0.54 -15.04 -17.87
C GLU A 89 0.01 -13.68 -17.41
N GLY A 90 -0.72 -13.00 -16.48
CA GLY A 90 -0.37 -11.71 -15.92
C GLY A 90 -0.90 -10.52 -16.70
N ASP A 91 -1.74 -10.73 -17.71
CA ASP A 91 -2.35 -9.66 -18.49
C ASP A 91 -3.50 -9.03 -17.68
N ILE A 92 -3.51 -7.70 -17.55
CA ILE A 92 -4.54 -6.98 -16.79
C ILE A 92 -5.85 -6.99 -17.59
N VAL A 93 -6.87 -7.62 -17.03
CA VAL A 93 -8.21 -7.75 -17.65
C VAL A 93 -9.23 -6.80 -17.08
N ILE A 94 -9.09 -6.40 -15.82
CA ILE A 94 -9.97 -5.45 -15.13
C ILE A 94 -9.15 -4.52 -14.25
N CYS A 95 -9.53 -3.24 -14.24
CA CYS A 95 -8.93 -2.22 -13.37
C CYS A 95 -10.05 -1.42 -12.68
N SER A 96 -9.86 -1.08 -11.42
CA SER A 96 -10.82 -0.28 -10.63
C SER A 96 -11.01 1.14 -11.16
N CYS A 97 -10.07 1.67 -11.93
CA CYS A 97 -10.17 3.01 -12.54
C CYS A 97 -11.09 3.06 -13.77
N TYR A 98 -11.64 1.94 -14.23
CA TYR A 98 -12.67 1.92 -15.27
C TYR A 98 -14.00 2.51 -14.73
N PRO A 99 -14.75 3.39 -15.42
CA PRO A 99 -14.69 3.73 -16.85
C PRO A 99 -13.80 4.94 -17.20
N ASN A 100 -13.08 5.50 -16.25
CA ASN A 100 -12.13 6.56 -16.55
C ASN A 100 -10.96 5.97 -17.35
N LEU A 101 -10.28 6.79 -18.16
CA LEU A 101 -9.12 6.38 -18.95
C LEU A 101 -8.10 5.66 -18.05
N CYS A 102 -8.07 4.34 -18.16
CA CYS A 102 -7.18 3.50 -17.39
C CYS A 102 -5.99 3.11 -18.28
N ASP A 103 -4.84 3.67 -18.00
CA ASP A 103 -3.61 3.36 -18.75
C ASP A 103 -3.08 1.95 -18.46
N HIS A 104 -3.62 1.29 -17.44
CA HIS A 104 -3.17 -0.05 -17.02
C HIS A 104 -3.75 -1.20 -17.84
N MET A 105 -4.81 -0.96 -18.63
CA MET A 105 -5.41 -1.99 -19.48
C MET A 105 -4.44 -2.40 -20.59
N GLY A 106 -4.15 -3.70 -20.67
CA GLY A 106 -3.18 -4.24 -21.62
C GLY A 106 -1.73 -4.26 -21.10
N TRP A 107 -1.49 -3.84 -19.88
CA TRP A 107 -0.20 -4.03 -19.22
C TRP A 107 -0.07 -5.46 -18.69
N ARG A 108 1.17 -5.90 -18.56
CA ARG A 108 1.48 -7.23 -18.04
C ARG A 108 2.27 -7.11 -16.75
N ILE A 109 1.83 -7.84 -15.72
CA ILE A 109 2.53 -7.91 -14.44
C ILE A 109 3.83 -8.70 -14.58
N ASP A 110 4.85 -8.31 -13.82
CA ASP A 110 6.13 -9.02 -13.78
C ASP A 110 5.94 -10.50 -13.43
N GLN A 111 6.47 -11.37 -14.29
CA GLN A 111 6.31 -12.82 -14.17
C GLN A 111 6.91 -13.39 -12.88
N ASN A 112 7.97 -12.78 -12.35
CA ASN A 112 8.59 -13.24 -11.11
C ASN A 112 7.67 -12.94 -9.91
N TYR A 113 6.98 -11.80 -9.94
CA TYR A 113 6.02 -11.43 -8.92
C TYR A 113 4.79 -12.34 -9.00
N LEU A 114 4.24 -12.53 -10.18
CA LEU A 114 3.10 -13.42 -10.44
C LEU A 114 3.38 -14.84 -9.96
N ALA A 115 4.55 -15.40 -10.28
CA ALA A 115 4.95 -16.74 -9.86
C ALA A 115 5.02 -16.88 -8.32
N ARG A 116 5.48 -15.84 -7.60
CA ARG A 116 5.48 -15.84 -6.13
C ARG A 116 4.07 -15.82 -5.56
N VAL A 117 3.19 -14.98 -6.11
CA VAL A 117 1.78 -14.89 -5.70
C VAL A 117 1.08 -16.22 -5.89
N LEU A 118 1.24 -16.85 -7.06
CA LEU A 118 0.62 -18.15 -7.36
C LEU A 118 1.16 -19.27 -6.48
N LYS A 119 2.45 -19.25 -6.17
CA LYS A 119 3.07 -20.27 -5.31
C LYS A 119 2.67 -20.16 -3.85
N ASN A 120 2.55 -18.93 -3.34
CA ASN A 120 2.35 -18.67 -1.91
C ASN A 120 0.87 -18.40 -1.55
N GLY A 121 -0.02 -18.33 -2.53
CA GLY A 121 -1.41 -17.91 -2.34
C GLY A 121 -1.58 -16.43 -1.99
N GLY A 122 -0.52 -15.66 -2.14
CA GLY A 122 -0.46 -14.21 -1.89
C GLY A 122 0.96 -13.76 -1.62
N ASP A 123 1.28 -12.52 -1.96
CA ASP A 123 2.57 -11.89 -1.70
C ASP A 123 2.38 -10.39 -1.45
N VAL A 124 3.30 -9.79 -0.71
CA VAL A 124 3.35 -8.34 -0.47
C VAL A 124 4.72 -7.85 -0.91
N ALA A 125 4.74 -6.89 -1.81
CA ALA A 125 5.94 -6.21 -2.24
C ALA A 125 5.80 -4.71 -2.01
N THR A 126 6.90 -4.07 -1.60
CA THR A 126 7.00 -2.62 -1.46
C THR A 126 7.96 -2.08 -2.52
N GLY A 127 7.57 -0.98 -3.17
CA GLY A 127 8.37 -0.34 -4.21
C GLY A 127 7.61 -0.18 -5.52
N ILE A 128 8.33 0.12 -6.58
CA ILE A 128 7.76 0.25 -7.92
C ILE A 128 7.69 -1.14 -8.57
N ILE A 129 6.48 -1.60 -8.82
CA ILE A 129 6.25 -2.83 -9.58
C ILE A 129 6.33 -2.46 -11.07
N LYS A 130 7.24 -3.08 -11.81
CA LYS A 130 7.32 -2.86 -13.26
C LYS A 130 6.05 -3.40 -13.92
N GLY A 131 5.36 -2.52 -14.63
CA GLY A 131 4.10 -2.83 -15.30
C GLY A 131 2.84 -2.31 -14.58
N LEU A 132 3.03 -1.61 -13.46
CA LEU A 132 1.97 -0.88 -12.75
C LEU A 132 2.39 0.56 -12.50
#